data_3a5509c318b05dbc91632e9e68799c73
#
_entry.id   3a5509c318b05dbc91632e9e68799c73
#
_cell.length_a   1.000
_cell.length_b   1.000
_cell.length_c   1.000
_cell.angle_alpha   90.00
_cell.angle_beta   90.00
_cell.angle_gamma   90.00
#
_symmetry.space_group_name_H-M   'P 1'
#
loop_
_entity.id
_entity.type
_entity.pdbx_description
1 polymer ?
#
loop_
_entity_poly.entity_id
_entity_poly.type
_entity_poly.pdbx_seq_one_letter_code
_entity_poly.pdbx_strand_id
1 'polypeptide(L)'
;MTSDSSARKGPSAAIVAAICGAEILGLAGYSTVPALLPQFIEAWSLTNTQAGWLAGIMSGGYMLAVVPLVSLTDRQPARRIYLISSAFSALSCFGIALCDSLLPALGFRAVAGIALAGMYMPGLQAITHGADGTVRARIAAFYSSSFTIGASLSFLLGRVGTLLGWRSAFVVAGILSTAGVVIAWAALPRADPGMTNEPTPPMLDIRPVFGNRDAVVLIVGYAAAIWGSIGLRQWIVVFLTFCAAGQAGVPAQAWIILAAGALINFLGVPAGLLGNELSIRYGLRNIAALVFLLSALTGGLFGFTATLPYIAVLSLAVAIGFIVQGNFSNLTSGVLAVAAPRHRGATIGVYSCIGFGAGFLGTVLFGVTLDLFGGTSQPAAWTLSFGTCGLACVAGAAATFFLSRDVWQRP
;
A
#
# COMPACT_ATOMS: atom_id res chain seq x y z
N MET A 1 -29.74 14.56 -40.89
CA MET A 1 -29.01 13.65 -40.02
C MET A 1 -27.66 14.28 -39.71
N THR A 2 -27.61 15.11 -38.71
CA THR A 2 -26.39 15.73 -38.22
C THR A 2 -25.89 14.88 -37.06
N SER A 3 -24.79 14.11 -37.30
CA SER A 3 -24.09 13.37 -36.29
C SER A 3 -23.41 14.33 -35.31
N ASP A 4 -24.06 14.59 -34.21
CA ASP A 4 -23.48 15.35 -33.09
C ASP A 4 -22.47 14.41 -32.37
N SER A 5 -21.28 14.30 -32.96
CA SER A 5 -20.13 13.64 -32.35
C SER A 5 -19.45 14.63 -31.41
N SER A 6 -20.13 15.06 -30.34
CA SER A 6 -19.46 15.64 -29.20
C SER A 6 -18.63 14.53 -28.53
N ALA A 7 -17.46 14.26 -29.06
CA ALA A 7 -16.46 13.42 -28.44
C ALA A 7 -16.32 13.90 -26.98
N ARG A 8 -16.77 13.12 -26.01
CA ARG A 8 -16.62 13.41 -24.58
C ARG A 8 -15.14 13.55 -24.33
N LYS A 9 -14.66 14.78 -24.27
CA LYS A 9 -13.28 15.10 -23.91
C LYS A 9 -13.11 14.63 -22.47
N GLY A 10 -12.22 13.66 -22.24
CA GLY A 10 -11.83 13.24 -20.89
C GLY A 10 -11.39 14.44 -20.04
N PRO A 11 -11.18 14.26 -18.75
CA PRO A 11 -10.80 15.34 -17.83
C PRO A 11 -9.56 16.07 -18.34
N SER A 12 -9.49 17.37 -18.12
CA SER A 12 -8.32 18.17 -18.52
C SER A 12 -7.08 17.72 -17.74
N ALA A 13 -5.90 17.87 -18.34
CA ALA A 13 -4.63 17.55 -17.68
C ALA A 13 -4.46 18.28 -16.32
N ALA A 14 -5.02 19.50 -16.21
CA ALA A 14 -5.01 20.27 -14.97
C ALA A 14 -5.82 19.60 -13.85
N ILE A 15 -7.00 19.04 -14.17
CA ILE A 15 -7.80 18.28 -13.19
C ILE A 15 -7.05 17.02 -12.74
N VAL A 16 -6.48 16.27 -13.69
CA VAL A 16 -5.69 15.06 -13.36
C VAL A 16 -4.51 15.41 -12.46
N ALA A 17 -3.74 16.45 -12.81
CA ALA A 17 -2.61 16.90 -12.00
C ALA A 17 -3.04 17.36 -10.59
N ALA A 18 -4.15 18.11 -10.49
CA ALA A 18 -4.69 18.57 -9.22
C ALA A 18 -5.10 17.40 -8.31
N ILE A 19 -5.76 16.36 -8.86
CA ILE A 19 -6.20 15.21 -8.07
C ILE A 19 -5.02 14.29 -7.70
N CYS A 20 -4.03 14.11 -8.59
CA CYS A 20 -2.78 13.45 -8.24
C CYS A 20 -2.06 14.19 -7.10
N GLY A 21 -1.99 15.53 -7.15
CA GLY A 21 -1.44 16.34 -6.07
C GLY A 21 -2.23 16.22 -4.76
N ALA A 22 -3.56 16.24 -4.84
CA ALA A 22 -4.43 16.03 -3.69
C ALA A 22 -4.22 14.64 -3.05
N GLU A 23 -4.01 13.60 -3.86
CA GLU A 23 -3.70 12.25 -3.38
C GLU A 23 -2.35 12.20 -2.66
N ILE A 24 -1.30 12.79 -3.26
CA ILE A 24 0.03 12.88 -2.63
C ILE A 24 -0.07 13.53 -1.24
N LEU A 25 -0.77 14.66 -1.15
CA LEU A 25 -0.97 15.38 0.10
C LEU A 25 -1.85 14.59 1.09
N GLY A 26 -2.90 13.94 0.61
CA GLY A 26 -3.79 13.11 1.41
C GLY A 26 -3.11 11.88 2.02
N LEU A 27 -2.00 11.42 1.42
CA LEU A 27 -1.18 10.31 1.89
C LEU A 27 -0.06 10.74 2.86
N ALA A 28 0.00 12.00 3.29
CA ALA A 28 1.04 12.50 4.18
C ALA A 28 1.14 11.72 5.51
N GLY A 29 0.03 11.18 6.02
CA GLY A 29 0.00 10.33 7.22
C GLY A 29 0.23 8.84 6.97
N TYR A 30 0.40 8.39 5.71
CA TYR A 30 0.41 6.96 5.34
C TYR A 30 1.57 6.19 6.00
N SER A 31 2.81 6.57 5.71
CA SER A 31 4.02 5.92 6.23
C SER A 31 4.62 6.64 7.45
N THR A 32 3.95 7.66 7.99
CA THR A 32 4.47 8.44 9.14
C THR A 32 4.57 7.59 10.40
N VAL A 33 3.65 6.62 10.63
CA VAL A 33 3.76 5.69 11.78
C VAL A 33 4.95 4.75 11.62
N PRO A 34 5.14 4.01 10.51
CA PRO A 34 6.36 3.22 10.31
C PRO A 34 7.66 4.04 10.42
N ALA A 35 7.65 5.28 9.93
CA ALA A 35 8.79 6.18 10.00
C ALA A 35 9.16 6.60 11.44
N LEU A 36 8.18 6.69 12.31
CA LEU A 36 8.33 7.12 13.70
C LEU A 36 8.11 5.99 14.71
N LEU A 37 8.04 4.74 14.26
CA LEU A 37 7.72 3.59 15.10
C LEU A 37 8.65 3.46 16.32
N PRO A 38 9.99 3.69 16.21
CA PRO A 38 10.86 3.68 17.38
C PRO A 38 10.44 4.70 18.45
N GLN A 39 10.02 5.92 18.05
CA GLN A 39 9.57 6.93 18.98
C GLN A 39 8.26 6.55 19.70
N PHE A 40 7.34 5.88 19.01
CA PHE A 40 6.11 5.39 19.66
C PHE A 40 6.39 4.26 20.63
N ILE A 41 7.32 3.34 20.27
CA ILE A 41 7.75 2.26 21.16
C ILE A 41 8.31 2.85 22.47
N GLU A 42 9.17 3.85 22.36
CA GLU A 42 9.76 4.53 23.52
C GLU A 42 8.73 5.36 24.30
N ALA A 43 7.97 6.23 23.63
CA ALA A 43 7.06 7.17 24.28
C ALA A 43 5.91 6.49 25.03
N TRP A 44 5.43 5.34 24.53
CA TRP A 44 4.31 4.60 25.12
C TRP A 44 4.72 3.25 25.71
N SER A 45 6.02 2.95 25.79
CA SER A 45 6.57 1.67 26.29
C SER A 45 5.89 0.47 25.67
N LEU A 46 5.73 0.51 24.32
CA LEU A 46 5.02 -0.53 23.57
C LEU A 46 5.83 -1.82 23.49
N THR A 47 5.15 -2.96 23.62
CA THR A 47 5.69 -4.24 23.14
C THR A 47 5.78 -4.22 21.61
N ASN A 48 6.60 -5.11 21.03
CA ASN A 48 6.69 -5.19 19.56
C ASN A 48 5.35 -5.64 18.94
N THR A 49 4.60 -6.48 19.63
CA THR A 49 3.22 -6.83 19.23
C THR A 49 2.32 -5.60 19.15
N GLN A 50 2.35 -4.74 20.17
CA GLN A 50 1.58 -3.50 20.18
C GLN A 50 2.04 -2.52 19.09
N ALA A 51 3.34 -2.42 18.85
CA ALA A 51 3.89 -1.64 17.74
C ALA A 51 3.43 -2.20 16.38
N GLY A 52 3.36 -3.52 16.23
CA GLY A 52 2.80 -4.20 15.08
C GLY A 52 1.32 -3.88 14.84
N TRP A 53 0.51 -3.82 15.91
CA TRP A 53 -0.87 -3.35 15.82
C TRP A 53 -0.95 -1.91 15.35
N LEU A 54 -0.16 -1.00 15.91
CA LEU A 54 -0.15 0.41 15.54
C LEU A 54 0.24 0.64 14.08
N ALA A 55 1.25 -0.08 13.61
CA ALA A 55 1.70 -0.01 12.21
C ALA A 55 0.71 -0.67 11.25
N GLY A 56 0.12 -1.81 11.63
CA GLY A 56 -0.70 -2.64 10.75
C GLY A 56 -2.18 -2.27 10.67
N ILE A 57 -2.78 -1.69 11.74
CA ILE A 57 -4.24 -1.49 11.84
C ILE A 57 -4.82 -0.60 10.73
N MET A 58 -4.03 0.26 10.12
CA MET A 58 -4.44 1.00 8.93
C MET A 58 -4.80 0.06 7.78
N SER A 59 -4.00 -0.98 7.55
CA SER A 59 -4.32 -2.03 6.57
C SER A 59 -5.58 -2.80 6.96
N GLY A 60 -5.79 -3.04 8.26
CA GLY A 60 -7.01 -3.64 8.80
C GLY A 60 -8.26 -2.78 8.52
N GLY A 61 -8.18 -1.46 8.75
CA GLY A 61 -9.24 -0.52 8.42
C GLY A 61 -9.58 -0.50 6.92
N TYR A 62 -8.54 -0.50 6.08
CA TYR A 62 -8.71 -0.61 4.62
C TYR A 62 -9.41 -1.92 4.24
N MET A 63 -8.95 -3.05 4.76
CA MET A 63 -9.53 -4.38 4.51
C MET A 63 -11.03 -4.40 4.78
N LEU A 64 -11.48 -3.84 5.89
CA LEU A 64 -12.89 -3.80 6.28
C LEU A 64 -13.73 -2.88 5.38
N ALA A 65 -13.13 -1.81 4.86
CA ALA A 65 -13.85 -0.75 4.17
C ALA A 65 -13.82 -0.87 2.64
N VAL A 66 -12.83 -1.54 2.04
CA VAL A 66 -12.62 -1.50 0.58
C VAL A 66 -13.80 -2.09 -0.19
N VAL A 67 -14.34 -3.23 0.23
CA VAL A 67 -15.46 -3.87 -0.47
C VAL A 67 -16.75 -3.03 -0.38
N PRO A 68 -17.21 -2.60 0.81
CA PRO A 68 -18.40 -1.76 0.91
C PRO A 68 -18.23 -0.39 0.22
N LEU A 69 -17.07 0.27 0.33
CA LEU A 69 -16.86 1.58 -0.27
C LEU A 69 -16.76 1.52 -1.80
N VAL A 70 -16.12 0.49 -2.37
CA VAL A 70 -16.11 0.27 -3.82
C VAL A 70 -17.52 0.01 -4.33
N SER A 71 -18.32 -0.81 -3.63
CA SER A 71 -19.73 -1.04 -3.98
C SER A 71 -20.60 0.21 -3.84
N LEU A 72 -20.24 1.11 -2.93
CA LEU A 72 -20.96 2.38 -2.73
C LEU A 72 -20.78 3.34 -3.92
N THR A 73 -19.66 3.24 -4.67
CA THR A 73 -19.44 4.09 -5.86
C THR A 73 -20.43 3.82 -7.00
N ASP A 74 -21.08 2.65 -6.99
CA ASP A 74 -22.16 2.34 -7.95
C ASP A 74 -23.48 3.07 -7.61
N ARG A 75 -23.60 3.62 -6.39
CA ARG A 75 -24.83 4.24 -5.86
C ARG A 75 -24.67 5.70 -5.46
N GLN A 76 -23.46 6.12 -5.18
CA GLN A 76 -23.14 7.47 -4.73
C GLN A 76 -22.05 8.08 -5.61
N PRO A 77 -22.08 9.38 -5.85
CA PRO A 77 -21.05 10.08 -6.61
C PRO A 77 -19.65 9.79 -6.05
N ALA A 78 -18.74 9.34 -6.91
CA ALA A 78 -17.35 9.05 -6.53
C ALA A 78 -16.68 10.28 -5.89
N ARG A 79 -17.00 11.50 -6.36
CA ARG A 79 -16.58 12.76 -5.75
C ARG A 79 -16.94 12.86 -4.26
N ARG A 80 -18.18 12.52 -3.91
CA ARG A 80 -18.67 12.62 -2.52
C ARG A 80 -17.91 11.66 -1.60
N ILE A 81 -17.73 10.41 -2.04
CA ILE A 81 -17.01 9.39 -1.29
C ILE A 81 -15.54 9.82 -1.10
N TYR A 82 -14.90 10.28 -2.18
CA TYR A 82 -13.52 10.77 -2.13
C TYR A 82 -13.34 11.91 -1.13
N LEU A 83 -14.18 12.96 -1.19
CA LEU A 83 -14.05 14.13 -0.31
C LEU A 83 -14.29 13.80 1.17
N ILE A 84 -15.32 13.00 1.46
CA ILE A 84 -15.59 12.56 2.83
C ILE A 84 -14.40 11.76 3.36
N SER A 85 -13.91 10.82 2.57
CA SER A 85 -12.76 9.97 2.95
C SER A 85 -11.49 10.79 3.13
N SER A 86 -11.22 11.75 2.24
CA SER A 86 -10.07 12.65 2.38
C SER A 86 -10.15 13.50 3.66
N ALA A 87 -11.34 13.97 4.04
CA ALA A 87 -11.55 14.68 5.29
C ALA A 87 -11.29 13.78 6.51
N PHE A 88 -11.71 12.51 6.48
CA PHE A 88 -11.39 11.54 7.53
C PHE A 88 -9.90 11.22 7.59
N SER A 89 -9.17 11.21 6.47
CA SER A 89 -7.72 11.07 6.46
C SER A 89 -7.04 12.23 7.19
N ALA A 90 -7.44 13.47 6.92
CA ALA A 90 -6.93 14.65 7.62
C ALA A 90 -7.27 14.62 9.12
N LEU A 91 -8.53 14.29 9.46
CA LEU A 91 -8.98 14.15 10.85
C LEU A 91 -8.18 13.09 11.61
N SER A 92 -7.88 11.96 10.98
CA SER A 92 -7.11 10.90 11.61
C SER A 92 -5.68 11.35 11.95
N CYS A 93 -5.05 12.17 11.10
CA CYS A 93 -3.73 12.73 11.38
C CYS A 93 -3.77 13.65 12.60
N PHE A 94 -4.70 14.59 12.68
CA PHE A 94 -4.86 15.46 13.85
C PHE A 94 -5.22 14.64 15.09
N GLY A 95 -6.09 13.63 14.95
CA GLY A 95 -6.47 12.75 16.04
C GLY A 95 -5.27 12.00 16.64
N ILE A 96 -4.38 11.45 15.80
CA ILE A 96 -3.16 10.80 16.29
C ILE A 96 -2.26 11.79 17.02
N ALA A 97 -2.12 13.03 16.53
CA ALA A 97 -1.30 14.05 17.19
C ALA A 97 -1.77 14.38 18.63
N LEU A 98 -3.06 14.16 18.92
CA LEU A 98 -3.67 14.38 20.23
C LEU A 98 -3.66 13.14 21.15
N CYS A 99 -3.22 11.97 20.66
CA CYS A 99 -3.20 10.75 21.45
C CYS A 99 -2.06 10.73 22.46
N ASP A 100 -2.34 10.22 23.66
CA ASP A 100 -1.36 9.97 24.71
C ASP A 100 -1.13 8.48 24.97
N SER A 101 -1.84 7.61 24.26
CA SER A 101 -1.76 6.16 24.43
C SER A 101 -2.11 5.41 23.16
N LEU A 102 -1.80 4.10 23.15
CA LEU A 102 -2.00 3.21 22.02
C LEU A 102 -3.46 3.12 21.56
N LEU A 103 -4.41 2.92 22.50
CA LEU A 103 -5.79 2.56 22.15
C LEU A 103 -6.51 3.62 21.29
N PRO A 104 -6.52 4.92 21.64
CA PRO A 104 -7.11 5.94 20.76
C PRO A 104 -6.33 6.07 19.44
N ALA A 105 -5.00 5.90 19.45
CA ALA A 105 -4.21 5.93 18.24
C ALA A 105 -4.56 4.79 17.26
N LEU A 106 -4.85 3.59 17.76
CA LEU A 106 -5.37 2.49 16.94
C LEU A 106 -6.68 2.87 16.25
N GLY A 107 -7.59 3.54 16.98
CA GLY A 107 -8.85 4.03 16.42
C GLY A 107 -8.64 4.99 15.25
N PHE A 108 -7.82 6.03 15.43
CA PHE A 108 -7.53 6.98 14.36
C PHE A 108 -6.77 6.34 13.20
N ARG A 109 -5.85 5.41 13.45
CA ARG A 109 -5.15 4.66 12.39
C ARG A 109 -6.11 3.75 11.60
N ALA A 110 -7.08 3.11 12.25
CA ALA A 110 -8.13 2.35 11.56
C ALA A 110 -8.98 3.27 10.68
N VAL A 111 -9.36 4.46 11.18
CA VAL A 111 -10.07 5.49 10.39
C VAL A 111 -9.24 5.93 9.19
N ALA A 112 -7.92 6.11 9.34
CA ALA A 112 -7.03 6.41 8.20
C ALA A 112 -7.08 5.31 7.12
N GLY A 113 -7.14 4.05 7.53
CA GLY A 113 -7.28 2.91 6.59
C GLY A 113 -8.63 2.90 5.87
N ILE A 114 -9.72 3.15 6.58
CA ILE A 114 -11.06 3.31 6.00
C ILE A 114 -11.07 4.47 5.00
N ALA A 115 -10.48 5.60 5.37
CA ALA A 115 -10.34 6.78 4.51
C ALA A 115 -9.55 6.45 3.24
N LEU A 116 -8.45 5.73 3.35
CA LEU A 116 -7.65 5.31 2.19
C LEU A 116 -8.46 4.49 1.17
N ALA A 117 -9.30 3.57 1.64
CA ALA A 117 -10.17 2.77 0.76
C ALA A 117 -11.15 3.64 -0.03
N GLY A 118 -11.68 4.72 0.58
CA GLY A 118 -12.57 5.66 -0.08
C GLY A 118 -11.88 6.77 -0.89
N MET A 119 -10.56 6.91 -0.76
CA MET A 119 -9.77 7.85 -1.58
C MET A 119 -9.26 7.19 -2.86
N TYR A 120 -8.61 6.04 -2.78
CA TYR A 120 -7.86 5.47 -3.90
C TYR A 120 -8.77 5.06 -5.06
N MET A 121 -9.69 4.13 -4.86
CA MET A 121 -10.55 3.63 -5.95
C MET A 121 -11.60 4.66 -6.41
N PRO A 122 -12.33 5.36 -5.53
CA PRO A 122 -13.24 6.41 -5.97
C PRO A 122 -12.54 7.58 -6.65
N GLY A 123 -11.33 7.96 -6.20
CA GLY A 123 -10.51 8.99 -6.86
C GLY A 123 -10.14 8.61 -8.29
N LEU A 124 -9.63 7.39 -8.48
CA LEU A 124 -9.33 6.86 -9.80
C LEU A 124 -10.56 6.84 -10.72
N GLN A 125 -11.70 6.39 -10.20
CA GLN A 125 -12.96 6.37 -10.96
C GLN A 125 -13.40 7.78 -11.36
N ALA A 126 -13.32 8.76 -10.44
CA ALA A 126 -13.73 10.13 -10.70
C ALA A 126 -12.91 10.80 -11.82
N ILE A 127 -11.59 10.53 -11.89
CA ILE A 127 -10.71 11.16 -12.89
C ILE A 127 -10.58 10.35 -14.19
N THR A 128 -11.01 9.10 -14.21
CA THR A 128 -11.01 8.28 -15.45
C THR A 128 -12.36 8.29 -16.13
N HIS A 129 -13.38 8.88 -15.52
CA HIS A 129 -14.71 8.97 -16.10
C HIS A 129 -14.70 9.74 -17.41
N GLY A 130 -15.31 9.19 -18.47
CA GLY A 130 -15.34 9.80 -19.79
C GLY A 130 -14.03 9.77 -20.58
N ALA A 131 -12.99 9.13 -20.06
CA ALA A 131 -11.74 8.87 -20.75
C ALA A 131 -11.74 7.45 -21.35
N ASP A 132 -11.28 7.32 -22.59
CA ASP A 132 -11.27 6.06 -23.31
C ASP A 132 -9.85 5.54 -23.61
N GLY A 133 -9.72 4.22 -23.76
CA GLY A 133 -8.54 3.55 -24.27
C GLY A 133 -7.23 3.97 -23.60
N THR A 134 -6.30 4.48 -24.39
CA THR A 134 -4.95 4.87 -23.97
C THR A 134 -4.94 6.07 -23.01
N VAL A 135 -5.91 6.99 -23.14
CA VAL A 135 -6.03 8.16 -22.24
C VAL A 135 -6.38 7.69 -20.84
N ARG A 136 -7.37 6.82 -20.70
CA ARG A 136 -7.75 6.22 -19.41
C ARG A 136 -6.59 5.48 -18.76
N ALA A 137 -5.86 4.69 -19.54
CA ALA A 137 -4.69 3.96 -19.04
C ALA A 137 -3.58 4.91 -18.52
N ARG A 138 -3.31 6.01 -19.24
CA ARG A 138 -2.32 7.02 -18.81
C ARG A 138 -2.73 7.72 -17.52
N ILE A 139 -3.99 8.13 -17.41
CA ILE A 139 -4.53 8.77 -16.19
C ILE A 139 -4.38 7.81 -15.01
N ALA A 140 -4.76 6.53 -15.18
CA ALA A 140 -4.63 5.53 -14.13
C ALA A 140 -3.17 5.31 -13.72
N ALA A 141 -2.23 5.31 -14.67
CA ALA A 141 -0.80 5.20 -14.39
C ALA A 141 -0.27 6.39 -13.57
N PHE A 142 -0.63 7.62 -13.94
CA PHE A 142 -0.26 8.82 -13.17
C PHE A 142 -0.82 8.79 -11.75
N TYR A 143 -2.09 8.41 -11.60
CA TYR A 143 -2.73 8.32 -10.29
C TYR A 143 -2.10 7.24 -9.40
N SER A 144 -1.81 6.06 -9.94
CA SER A 144 -1.10 5.01 -9.19
C SER A 144 0.33 5.42 -8.81
N SER A 145 0.99 6.23 -9.67
CA SER A 145 2.31 6.78 -9.35
C SER A 145 2.23 7.83 -8.25
N SER A 146 1.19 8.68 -8.24
CA SER A 146 0.99 9.67 -7.18
C SER A 146 0.80 9.02 -5.82
N PHE A 147 0.10 7.87 -5.75
CA PHE A 147 0.02 7.07 -4.52
C PHE A 147 1.42 6.68 -4.00
N THR A 148 2.24 6.12 -4.87
CA THR A 148 3.59 5.67 -4.49
C THR A 148 4.49 6.85 -4.06
N ILE A 149 4.39 7.97 -4.77
CA ILE A 149 5.11 9.22 -4.41
C ILE A 149 4.66 9.71 -3.04
N GLY A 150 3.34 9.81 -2.79
CA GLY A 150 2.78 10.25 -1.51
C GLY A 150 3.20 9.34 -0.36
N ALA A 151 3.11 8.02 -0.54
CA ALA A 151 3.55 7.04 0.44
C ALA A 151 5.06 7.15 0.75
N SER A 152 5.88 7.44 -0.26
CA SER A 152 7.32 7.64 -0.08
C SER A 152 7.63 8.95 0.64
N LEU A 153 7.01 10.06 0.23
CA LEU A 153 7.21 11.36 0.86
C LEU A 153 6.74 11.39 2.32
N SER A 154 5.72 10.60 2.68
CA SER A 154 5.24 10.49 4.06
C SER A 154 6.30 9.91 5.01
N PHE A 155 7.27 9.11 4.54
CA PHE A 155 8.43 8.72 5.32
C PHE A 155 9.31 9.92 5.70
N LEU A 156 9.45 10.88 4.79
CA LEU A 156 10.27 12.08 5.03
C LEU A 156 9.66 13.00 6.10
N LEU A 157 8.35 12.96 6.30
CA LEU A 157 7.70 13.64 7.42
C LEU A 157 8.17 13.10 8.78
N GLY A 158 8.68 11.87 8.83
CA GLY A 158 9.38 11.37 10.01
C GLY A 158 10.53 12.28 10.45
N ARG A 159 11.16 13.03 9.53
CA ARG A 159 12.19 14.02 9.88
C ARG A 159 11.65 15.16 10.74
N VAL A 160 10.45 15.63 10.46
CA VAL A 160 9.76 16.61 11.29
C VAL A 160 9.56 16.04 12.70
N GLY A 161 9.13 14.78 12.79
CA GLY A 161 8.94 14.08 14.05
C GLY A 161 10.24 13.85 14.82
N THR A 162 11.37 13.61 14.15
CA THR A 162 12.67 13.45 14.81
C THR A 162 13.24 14.76 15.34
N LEU A 163 12.87 15.90 14.76
CA LEU A 163 13.35 17.22 15.15
C LEU A 163 12.44 17.91 16.18
N LEU A 164 11.13 17.80 16.02
CA LEU A 164 10.13 18.56 16.76
C LEU A 164 9.17 17.67 17.58
N GLY A 165 9.46 16.37 17.66
CA GLY A 165 8.58 15.37 18.28
C GLY A 165 7.54 14.80 17.32
N TRP A 166 7.13 13.54 17.53
CA TRP A 166 6.26 12.80 16.65
C TRP A 166 4.88 13.47 16.41
N ARG A 167 4.37 14.20 17.40
CA ARG A 167 3.10 14.95 17.28
C ARG A 167 3.15 15.99 16.17
N SER A 168 4.26 16.71 16.02
CA SER A 168 4.41 17.74 14.99
C SER A 168 4.36 17.17 13.58
N ALA A 169 4.91 15.97 13.36
CA ALA A 169 4.80 15.28 12.06
C ALA A 169 3.35 15.00 11.69
N PHE A 170 2.51 14.59 12.64
CA PHE A 170 1.10 14.33 12.40
C PHE A 170 0.28 15.61 12.23
N VAL A 171 0.62 16.69 12.93
CA VAL A 171 0.02 18.01 12.68
C VAL A 171 0.31 18.48 11.25
N VAL A 172 1.58 18.40 10.82
CA VAL A 172 1.98 18.74 9.45
C VAL A 172 1.27 17.84 8.44
N ALA A 173 1.21 16.52 8.69
CA ALA A 173 0.46 15.58 7.83
C ALA A 173 -1.02 15.95 7.73
N GLY A 174 -1.65 16.35 8.84
CA GLY A 174 -3.03 16.81 8.89
C GLY A 174 -3.26 18.08 8.08
N ILE A 175 -2.35 19.05 8.16
CA ILE A 175 -2.40 20.30 7.37
C ILE A 175 -2.27 19.97 5.87
N LEU A 176 -1.30 19.13 5.48
CA LEU A 176 -1.10 18.72 4.10
C LEU A 176 -2.33 17.95 3.57
N SER A 177 -2.86 17.00 4.36
CA SER A 177 -4.08 16.27 3.98
C SER A 177 -5.28 17.21 3.82
N THR A 178 -5.43 18.22 4.69
CA THR A 178 -6.48 19.24 4.57
C THR A 178 -6.31 20.07 3.28
N ALA A 179 -5.08 20.46 2.92
CA ALA A 179 -4.82 21.10 1.64
C ALA A 179 -5.22 20.19 0.47
N GLY A 180 -4.94 18.89 0.55
CA GLY A 180 -5.41 17.89 -0.43
C GLY A 180 -6.94 17.86 -0.55
N VAL A 181 -7.68 17.92 0.57
CA VAL A 181 -9.16 18.03 0.56
C VAL A 181 -9.63 19.27 -0.20
N VAL A 182 -9.04 20.44 0.08
CA VAL A 182 -9.41 21.70 -0.56
C VAL A 182 -9.16 21.66 -2.07
N ILE A 183 -7.98 21.15 -2.49
CA ILE A 183 -7.64 20.98 -3.90
C ILE A 183 -8.64 20.05 -4.59
N ALA A 184 -8.94 18.90 -3.99
CA ALA A 184 -9.89 17.95 -4.56
C ALA A 184 -11.31 18.51 -4.62
N TRP A 185 -11.75 19.23 -3.59
CA TRP A 185 -13.06 19.90 -3.57
C TRP A 185 -13.22 20.92 -4.71
N ALA A 186 -12.15 21.66 -5.00
CA ALA A 186 -12.13 22.65 -6.07
C ALA A 186 -12.00 22.03 -7.47
N ALA A 187 -11.20 20.95 -7.61
CA ALA A 187 -10.85 20.38 -8.90
C ALA A 187 -11.84 19.31 -9.40
N LEU A 188 -12.46 18.52 -8.49
CA LEU A 188 -13.38 17.46 -8.91
C LEU A 188 -14.69 18.03 -9.44
N PRO A 189 -15.16 17.59 -10.62
CA PRO A 189 -16.45 18.04 -11.19
C PRO A 189 -17.61 17.79 -10.23
N ARG A 190 -18.54 18.76 -10.17
CA ARG A 190 -19.74 18.64 -9.32
C ARG A 190 -20.79 17.72 -9.90
N ALA A 191 -20.86 17.62 -11.22
CA ALA A 191 -21.76 16.68 -11.90
C ALA A 191 -21.09 15.33 -11.98
N ASP A 192 -21.77 14.29 -11.52
CA ASP A 192 -21.35 12.90 -11.72
C ASP A 192 -22.25 12.29 -12.82
N PRO A 193 -21.79 12.28 -14.08
CA PRO A 193 -22.59 11.76 -15.20
C PRO A 193 -22.72 10.23 -15.20
N GLY A 194 -22.17 9.55 -14.19
CA GLY A 194 -21.93 8.12 -14.20
C GLY A 194 -22.95 7.25 -13.46
N MET A 195 -23.99 7.82 -12.87
CA MET A 195 -25.10 7.00 -12.35
C MET A 195 -25.92 6.47 -13.53
N THR A 196 -25.56 5.29 -14.01
CA THR A 196 -26.39 4.56 -14.98
C THR A 196 -27.62 4.03 -14.25
N ASN A 197 -28.82 4.18 -14.88
CA ASN A 197 -30.07 3.56 -14.41
C ASN A 197 -30.09 2.03 -14.63
N GLU A 198 -28.95 1.41 -14.88
CA GLU A 198 -28.87 -0.05 -14.97
C GLU A 198 -29.04 -0.70 -13.61
N PRO A 199 -29.72 -1.86 -13.52
CA PRO A 199 -29.87 -2.58 -12.28
C PRO A 199 -28.50 -2.88 -11.68
N THR A 200 -28.14 -2.21 -10.61
CA THR A 200 -26.89 -2.46 -9.87
C THR A 200 -26.91 -3.90 -9.37
N PRO A 201 -25.85 -4.70 -9.62
CA PRO A 201 -25.75 -6.03 -9.04
C PRO A 201 -25.87 -5.94 -7.50
N PRO A 202 -26.37 -6.99 -6.83
CA PRO A 202 -26.48 -7.00 -5.39
C PRO A 202 -25.12 -6.65 -4.76
N MET A 203 -25.13 -5.71 -3.82
CA MET A 203 -23.93 -5.36 -3.06
C MET A 203 -23.32 -6.65 -2.49
N LEU A 204 -22.06 -6.95 -2.79
CA LEU A 204 -21.31 -8.04 -2.19
C LEU A 204 -21.54 -9.47 -2.74
N ASP A 205 -21.99 -9.67 -3.97
CA ASP A 205 -21.88 -11.03 -4.54
C ASP A 205 -20.41 -11.34 -4.92
N ILE A 206 -19.66 -11.83 -3.93
CA ILE A 206 -18.25 -12.25 -4.07
C ILE A 206 -18.11 -13.72 -4.50
N ARG A 207 -19.20 -14.49 -4.52
CA ARG A 207 -19.19 -15.93 -4.84
C ARG A 207 -18.53 -16.24 -6.18
N PRO A 208 -18.81 -15.49 -7.28
CA PRO A 208 -18.20 -15.76 -8.57
C PRO A 208 -16.68 -15.62 -8.59
N VAL A 209 -16.11 -14.81 -7.66
CA VAL A 209 -14.65 -14.63 -7.54
C VAL A 209 -13.98 -15.93 -7.14
N PHE A 210 -14.54 -16.65 -6.17
CA PHE A 210 -14.01 -17.92 -5.67
C PHE A 210 -14.25 -19.08 -6.64
N GLY A 211 -15.17 -18.95 -7.60
CA GLY A 211 -15.35 -19.88 -8.71
C GLY A 211 -14.26 -19.78 -9.78
N ASN A 212 -13.50 -18.70 -9.82
CA ASN A 212 -12.41 -18.49 -10.77
C ASN A 212 -11.05 -18.88 -10.14
N ARG A 213 -10.57 -20.07 -10.47
CA ARG A 213 -9.31 -20.62 -9.95
C ARG A 213 -8.12 -19.68 -10.11
N ASP A 214 -7.93 -19.10 -11.31
CA ASP A 214 -6.81 -18.20 -11.57
C ASP A 214 -6.91 -16.91 -10.75
N ALA A 215 -8.11 -16.37 -10.57
CA ALA A 215 -8.34 -15.22 -9.72
C ALA A 215 -7.97 -15.54 -8.26
N VAL A 216 -8.37 -16.70 -7.74
CA VAL A 216 -8.03 -17.13 -6.37
C VAL A 216 -6.51 -17.27 -6.20
N VAL A 217 -5.82 -17.91 -7.16
CA VAL A 217 -4.36 -18.05 -7.13
C VAL A 217 -3.67 -16.68 -7.10
N LEU A 218 -4.13 -15.73 -7.91
CA LEU A 218 -3.57 -14.38 -7.93
C LEU A 218 -3.88 -13.58 -6.67
N ILE A 219 -5.04 -13.78 -6.05
CA ILE A 219 -5.40 -13.20 -4.75
C ILE A 219 -4.47 -13.72 -3.65
N VAL A 220 -4.25 -15.03 -3.58
CA VAL A 220 -3.33 -15.65 -2.63
C VAL A 220 -1.90 -15.18 -2.89
N GLY A 221 -1.47 -15.11 -4.16
CA GLY A 221 -0.18 -14.56 -4.55
C GLY A 221 0.01 -13.12 -4.06
N TYR A 222 -1.00 -12.27 -4.24
CA TYR A 222 -0.93 -10.88 -3.77
C TYR A 222 -0.86 -10.78 -2.24
N ALA A 223 -1.62 -11.57 -1.53
CA ALA A 223 -1.54 -11.66 -0.07
C ALA A 223 -0.12 -12.05 0.38
N ALA A 224 0.49 -13.03 -0.29
CA ALA A 224 1.87 -13.46 -0.03
C ALA A 224 2.89 -12.34 -0.35
N ALA A 225 2.71 -11.61 -1.46
CA ALA A 225 3.58 -10.48 -1.84
C ALA A 225 3.50 -9.34 -0.82
N ILE A 226 2.29 -8.97 -0.39
CA ILE A 226 2.09 -7.94 0.65
C ILE A 226 2.76 -8.39 1.95
N TRP A 227 2.49 -9.60 2.43
CA TRP A 227 3.11 -10.11 3.65
C TRP A 227 4.65 -10.15 3.54
N GLY A 228 5.18 -10.66 2.42
CA GLY A 228 6.63 -10.72 2.18
C GLY A 228 7.32 -9.35 2.21
N SER A 229 6.60 -8.26 1.92
CA SER A 229 7.16 -6.91 1.92
C SER A 229 7.13 -6.19 3.28
N ILE A 230 6.44 -6.74 4.28
CA ILE A 230 6.14 -6.04 5.56
C ILE A 230 7.40 -5.66 6.32
N GLY A 231 8.37 -6.56 6.42
CA GLY A 231 9.63 -6.30 7.11
C GLY A 231 10.29 -5.02 6.61
N LEU A 232 10.31 -4.83 5.28
CA LEU A 232 10.93 -3.69 4.62
C LEU A 232 10.02 -2.44 4.49
N ARG A 233 8.74 -2.56 4.77
CA ARG A 233 7.82 -1.42 4.67
C ARG A 233 7.35 -0.89 6.01
N GLN A 234 7.17 -1.75 6.98
CA GLN A 234 6.62 -1.38 8.29
C GLN A 234 7.69 -1.40 9.40
N TRP A 235 8.66 -2.29 9.31
CA TRP A 235 9.65 -2.52 10.38
C TRP A 235 11.06 -2.05 10.03
N ILE A 236 11.30 -1.56 8.80
CA ILE A 236 12.65 -1.21 8.34
C ILE A 236 13.32 -0.14 9.20
N VAL A 237 12.57 0.86 9.68
CA VAL A 237 13.13 1.92 10.51
C VAL A 237 13.62 1.38 11.85
N VAL A 238 12.82 0.51 12.49
CA VAL A 238 13.19 -0.14 13.76
C VAL A 238 14.42 -1.04 13.55
N PHE A 239 14.44 -1.83 12.45
CA PHE A 239 15.57 -2.72 12.13
C PHE A 239 16.87 -1.95 11.87
N LEU A 240 16.82 -0.91 11.03
CA LEU A 240 18.00 -0.10 10.72
C LEU A 240 18.49 0.68 11.95
N THR A 241 17.58 1.10 12.83
CA THR A 241 17.96 1.73 14.12
C THR A 241 18.68 0.72 15.01
N PHE A 242 18.20 -0.53 15.08
CA PHE A 242 18.86 -1.62 15.80
C PHE A 242 20.27 -1.89 15.23
N CYS A 243 20.42 -2.02 13.90
CA CYS A 243 21.71 -2.24 13.26
C CYS A 243 22.71 -1.10 13.52
N ALA A 244 22.24 0.16 13.51
CA ALA A 244 23.08 1.32 13.78
C ALA A 244 23.55 1.35 15.25
N ALA A 245 22.67 1.01 16.20
CA ALA A 245 23.00 0.99 17.64
C ALA A 245 24.03 -0.11 17.98
N GLY A 246 24.07 -1.19 17.22
CA GLY A 246 25.03 -2.29 17.39
C GLY A 246 26.45 -2.00 16.89
N GLN A 247 26.71 -0.86 16.23
CA GLN A 247 28.01 -0.56 15.61
C GLN A 247 28.61 0.74 16.17
N ALA A 248 29.81 0.63 16.75
CA ALA A 248 30.55 1.78 17.29
C ALA A 248 30.92 2.76 16.15
N GLY A 249 30.68 4.06 16.39
CA GLY A 249 31.04 5.13 15.45
C GLY A 249 30.11 5.33 14.26
N VAL A 250 29.02 4.56 14.16
CA VAL A 250 27.98 4.83 13.17
C VAL A 250 26.98 5.81 13.79
N PRO A 251 26.93 7.08 13.34
CA PRO A 251 25.87 7.95 13.79
C PRO A 251 24.56 7.40 13.25
N ALA A 252 23.62 7.04 14.11
CA ALA A 252 22.24 6.74 13.73
C ALA A 252 21.57 8.02 13.20
N GLN A 253 22.00 8.46 12.01
CA GLN A 253 21.44 9.64 11.38
C GLN A 253 20.02 9.30 10.93
N ALA A 254 19.04 9.68 11.72
CA ALA A 254 17.63 9.37 11.48
C ALA A 254 17.18 9.70 10.04
N TRP A 255 17.75 10.75 9.43
CA TRP A 255 17.41 11.13 8.06
C TRP A 255 17.84 10.09 7.00
N ILE A 256 18.98 9.39 7.20
CA ILE A 256 19.44 8.32 6.29
C ILE A 256 18.47 7.14 6.34
N ILE A 257 18.05 6.75 7.54
CA ILE A 257 17.09 5.67 7.76
C ILE A 257 15.74 6.00 7.10
N LEU A 258 15.27 7.22 7.30
CA LEU A 258 14.01 7.69 6.72
C LEU A 258 14.09 7.80 5.19
N ALA A 259 15.23 8.27 4.66
CA ALA A 259 15.48 8.32 3.22
C ALA A 259 15.51 6.92 2.60
N ALA A 260 16.11 5.93 3.28
CA ALA A 260 16.08 4.54 2.84
C ALA A 260 14.64 3.99 2.80
N GLY A 261 13.84 4.23 3.84
CA GLY A 261 12.43 3.84 3.85
C GLY A 261 11.62 4.49 2.72
N ALA A 262 11.84 5.78 2.48
CA ALA A 262 11.24 6.51 1.35
C ALA A 262 11.66 5.92 0.01
N LEU A 263 12.97 5.65 -0.17
CA LEU A 263 13.52 5.08 -1.39
C LEU A 263 13.00 3.66 -1.64
N ILE A 264 12.94 2.82 -0.63
CA ILE A 264 12.36 1.46 -0.73
C ILE A 264 10.92 1.54 -1.26
N ASN A 265 10.09 2.46 -0.74
CA ASN A 265 8.72 2.61 -1.24
C ASN A 265 8.70 3.15 -2.68
N PHE A 266 9.51 4.17 -2.99
CA PHE A 266 9.59 4.77 -4.33
C PHE A 266 10.02 3.76 -5.40
N LEU A 267 10.95 2.87 -5.08
CA LEU A 267 11.41 1.80 -5.97
C LEU A 267 10.33 0.79 -6.35
N GLY A 268 9.18 0.80 -5.66
CA GLY A 268 8.00 0.03 -6.06
C GLY A 268 7.49 0.38 -7.46
N VAL A 269 7.67 1.62 -7.94
CA VAL A 269 7.26 2.01 -9.29
C VAL A 269 8.11 1.29 -10.35
N PRO A 270 9.44 1.49 -10.41
CA PRO A 270 10.25 0.82 -11.43
C PRO A 270 10.27 -0.70 -11.26
N ALA A 271 10.22 -1.23 -10.02
CA ALA A 271 10.14 -2.67 -9.78
C ALA A 271 8.85 -3.27 -10.35
N GLY A 272 7.71 -2.63 -10.09
CA GLY A 272 6.42 -3.08 -10.60
C GLY A 272 6.34 -3.00 -12.13
N LEU A 273 6.84 -1.92 -12.74
CA LEU A 273 6.90 -1.79 -14.20
C LEU A 273 7.76 -2.88 -14.84
N LEU A 274 8.96 -3.11 -14.27
CA LEU A 274 9.86 -4.16 -14.75
C LEU A 274 9.23 -5.55 -14.58
N GLY A 275 8.66 -5.84 -13.41
CA GLY A 275 8.00 -7.11 -13.15
C GLY A 275 6.85 -7.38 -14.11
N ASN A 276 6.03 -6.36 -14.42
CA ASN A 276 4.94 -6.48 -15.38
C ASN A 276 5.45 -6.69 -16.81
N GLU A 277 6.45 -5.92 -17.26
CA GLU A 277 7.03 -6.07 -18.60
C GLU A 277 7.68 -7.44 -18.79
N LEU A 278 8.43 -7.92 -17.79
CA LEU A 278 9.01 -9.26 -17.83
C LEU A 278 7.91 -10.34 -17.86
N SER A 279 6.81 -10.13 -17.13
CA SER A 279 5.68 -11.06 -17.11
C SER A 279 4.97 -11.15 -18.47
N ILE A 280 4.87 -10.04 -19.21
CA ILE A 280 4.34 -10.01 -20.56
C ILE A 280 5.24 -10.81 -21.52
N ARG A 281 6.57 -10.68 -21.38
CA ARG A 281 7.54 -11.34 -22.27
C ARG A 281 7.75 -12.82 -21.97
N TYR A 282 7.85 -13.18 -20.70
CA TYR A 282 8.26 -14.53 -20.25
C TYR A 282 7.16 -15.31 -19.54
N GLY A 283 5.96 -14.75 -19.47
CA GLY A 283 4.79 -15.35 -18.82
C GLY A 283 4.67 -15.00 -17.35
N LEU A 284 3.44 -14.64 -16.93
CA LEU A 284 3.14 -14.21 -15.56
C LEU A 284 3.54 -15.26 -14.53
N ARG A 285 3.22 -16.54 -14.77
CA ARG A 285 3.54 -17.64 -13.86
C ARG A 285 5.02 -17.73 -13.54
N ASN A 286 5.88 -17.67 -14.57
CA ASN A 286 7.32 -17.86 -14.43
C ASN A 286 7.97 -16.67 -13.69
N ILE A 287 7.60 -15.45 -14.07
CA ILE A 287 8.16 -14.24 -13.46
C ILE A 287 7.66 -14.07 -12.03
N ALA A 288 6.37 -14.30 -11.76
CA ALA A 288 5.85 -14.24 -10.41
C ALA A 288 6.54 -15.27 -9.49
N ALA A 289 6.73 -16.51 -9.95
CA ALA A 289 7.47 -17.53 -9.20
C ALA A 289 8.92 -17.10 -8.94
N LEU A 290 9.63 -16.61 -9.95
CA LEU A 290 11.01 -16.13 -9.82
C LEU A 290 11.12 -15.00 -8.79
N VAL A 291 10.27 -13.98 -8.88
CA VAL A 291 10.28 -12.85 -7.94
C VAL A 291 9.94 -13.32 -6.53
N PHE A 292 9.01 -14.25 -6.35
CA PHE A 292 8.71 -14.85 -5.04
C PHE A 292 9.90 -15.61 -4.47
N LEU A 293 10.57 -16.44 -5.26
CA LEU A 293 11.75 -17.19 -4.81
C LEU A 293 12.92 -16.26 -4.43
N LEU A 294 13.17 -15.23 -5.25
CA LEU A 294 14.15 -14.21 -4.93
C LEU A 294 13.78 -13.45 -3.66
N SER A 295 12.50 -13.08 -3.48
CA SER A 295 12.01 -12.40 -2.28
C SER A 295 12.11 -13.30 -1.04
N ALA A 296 11.80 -14.59 -1.17
CA ALA A 296 11.95 -15.56 -0.08
C ALA A 296 13.40 -15.67 0.37
N LEU A 297 14.33 -15.79 -0.57
CA LEU A 297 15.76 -15.90 -0.29
C LEU A 297 16.31 -14.59 0.30
N THR A 298 16.15 -13.49 -0.41
CA THR A 298 16.77 -12.22 -0.02
C THR A 298 16.04 -11.54 1.14
N GLY A 299 14.71 -11.42 1.07
CA GLY A 299 13.89 -10.78 2.10
C GLY A 299 13.77 -11.66 3.34
N GLY A 300 13.61 -12.99 3.19
CA GLY A 300 13.51 -13.92 4.31
C GLY A 300 14.80 -14.07 5.10
N LEU A 301 15.95 -13.94 4.45
CA LEU A 301 17.26 -14.03 5.11
C LEU A 301 17.81 -12.65 5.54
N PHE A 302 17.08 -11.55 5.29
CA PHE A 302 17.60 -10.21 5.56
C PHE A 302 17.94 -9.99 7.05
N GLY A 303 17.24 -10.63 7.97
CA GLY A 303 17.55 -10.54 9.41
C GLY A 303 18.95 -10.98 9.78
N PHE A 304 19.57 -11.93 9.04
CA PHE A 304 20.95 -12.34 9.25
C PHE A 304 21.98 -11.24 8.95
N THR A 305 21.60 -10.22 8.20
CA THR A 305 22.51 -9.15 7.83
C THR A 305 22.78 -8.15 8.96
N ALA A 306 22.11 -8.28 10.09
CA ALA A 306 22.19 -7.35 11.23
C ALA A 306 23.64 -7.13 11.74
N THR A 307 24.52 -8.10 11.56
CA THR A 307 25.94 -8.04 11.98
C THR A 307 26.88 -7.50 10.90
N LEU A 308 26.40 -7.25 9.68
CA LEU A 308 27.20 -6.70 8.60
C LEU A 308 27.44 -5.19 8.82
N PRO A 309 28.50 -4.62 8.18
CA PRO A 309 28.69 -3.17 8.20
C PRO A 309 27.42 -2.41 7.80
N TYR A 310 27.07 -1.36 8.54
CA TYR A 310 25.79 -0.64 8.40
C TYR A 310 25.47 -0.21 6.96
N ILE A 311 26.48 0.28 6.23
CA ILE A 311 26.34 0.64 4.81
C ILE A 311 25.91 -0.55 3.95
N ALA A 312 26.43 -1.74 4.22
CA ALA A 312 26.04 -2.95 3.51
C ALA A 312 24.59 -3.33 3.82
N VAL A 313 24.15 -3.25 5.09
CA VAL A 313 22.76 -3.51 5.50
C VAL A 313 21.81 -2.53 4.79
N LEU A 314 22.17 -1.23 4.77
CA LEU A 314 21.38 -0.18 4.13
C LEU A 314 21.25 -0.42 2.62
N SER A 315 22.36 -0.73 1.94
CA SER A 315 22.38 -1.02 0.50
C SER A 315 21.55 -2.27 0.16
N LEU A 316 21.68 -3.32 0.98
CA LEU A 316 20.88 -4.55 0.84
C LEU A 316 19.39 -4.27 1.07
N ALA A 317 19.02 -3.46 2.06
CA ALA A 317 17.63 -3.09 2.31
C ALA A 317 16.98 -2.45 1.07
N VAL A 318 17.69 -1.53 0.41
CA VAL A 318 17.22 -0.87 -0.80
C VAL A 318 17.12 -1.86 -1.97
N ALA A 319 18.13 -2.69 -2.18
CA ALA A 319 18.15 -3.69 -3.26
C ALA A 319 17.03 -4.74 -3.09
N ILE A 320 16.87 -5.27 -1.87
CA ILE A 320 15.82 -6.23 -1.55
C ILE A 320 14.44 -5.57 -1.66
N GLY A 321 14.33 -4.29 -1.23
CA GLY A 321 13.11 -3.50 -1.38
C GLY A 321 12.64 -3.40 -2.82
N PHE A 322 13.56 -3.30 -3.78
CA PHE A 322 13.24 -3.37 -5.21
C PHE A 322 12.70 -4.75 -5.60
N ILE A 323 13.36 -5.83 -5.18
CA ILE A 323 12.99 -7.21 -5.56
C ILE A 323 11.58 -7.55 -5.04
N VAL A 324 11.31 -7.33 -3.74
CA VAL A 324 10.05 -7.77 -3.11
C VAL A 324 8.82 -7.05 -3.66
N GLN A 325 9.00 -5.89 -4.31
CA GLN A 325 7.91 -5.13 -4.93
C GLN A 325 7.64 -5.51 -6.39
N GLY A 326 8.48 -6.35 -7.00
CA GLY A 326 8.36 -6.75 -8.41
C GLY A 326 7.05 -7.45 -8.76
N ASN A 327 6.39 -8.09 -7.78
CA ASN A 327 5.14 -8.81 -8.00
C ASN A 327 3.86 -7.96 -7.86
N PHE A 328 3.93 -6.70 -7.43
CA PHE A 328 2.70 -5.94 -7.16
C PHE A 328 1.93 -5.61 -8.44
N SER A 329 2.62 -5.12 -9.48
CA SER A 329 1.96 -4.73 -10.72
C SER A 329 1.55 -5.94 -11.58
N ASN A 330 2.40 -6.95 -11.70
CA ASN A 330 2.10 -8.11 -12.53
C ASN A 330 0.94 -8.95 -11.98
N LEU A 331 0.84 -9.15 -10.67
CA LEU A 331 -0.29 -9.83 -10.04
C LEU A 331 -1.59 -9.02 -10.18
N THR A 332 -1.52 -7.69 -10.04
CA THR A 332 -2.66 -6.80 -10.25
C THR A 332 -3.13 -6.84 -11.71
N SER A 333 -2.21 -6.76 -12.67
CA SER A 333 -2.55 -6.88 -14.10
C SER A 333 -3.12 -8.27 -14.44
N GLY A 334 -2.56 -9.32 -13.82
CA GLY A 334 -3.03 -10.68 -13.97
C GLY A 334 -4.46 -10.88 -13.46
N VAL A 335 -4.79 -10.39 -12.27
CA VAL A 335 -6.14 -10.51 -11.72
C VAL A 335 -7.17 -9.74 -12.55
N LEU A 336 -6.77 -8.58 -13.11
CA LEU A 336 -7.61 -7.81 -14.02
C LEU A 336 -7.89 -8.54 -15.34
N ALA A 337 -6.90 -9.30 -15.85
CA ALA A 337 -7.02 -10.06 -17.08
C ALA A 337 -7.96 -11.26 -16.93
N VAL A 338 -7.94 -11.95 -15.78
CA VAL A 338 -8.79 -13.12 -15.53
C VAL A 338 -10.17 -12.79 -14.97
N ALA A 339 -10.37 -11.55 -14.49
CA ALA A 339 -11.64 -11.12 -13.90
C ALA A 339 -12.74 -11.02 -14.98
N ALA A 340 -13.84 -11.73 -14.78
CA ALA A 340 -14.99 -11.61 -15.65
C ALA A 340 -15.50 -10.15 -15.69
N PRO A 341 -15.82 -9.58 -16.87
CA PRO A 341 -16.20 -8.17 -17.00
C PRO A 341 -17.28 -7.72 -16.04
N ARG A 342 -18.32 -8.56 -15.84
CA ARG A 342 -19.45 -8.30 -14.94
C ARG A 342 -19.06 -8.30 -13.47
N HIS A 343 -17.98 -9.00 -13.06
CA HIS A 343 -17.56 -9.20 -11.67
C HIS A 343 -16.20 -8.57 -11.36
N ARG A 344 -15.69 -7.74 -12.28
CA ARG A 344 -14.34 -7.13 -12.15
C ARG A 344 -14.20 -6.30 -10.87
N GLY A 345 -15.20 -5.51 -10.51
CA GLY A 345 -15.21 -4.72 -9.28
C GLY A 345 -15.16 -5.60 -8.02
N ALA A 346 -15.97 -6.66 -7.96
CA ALA A 346 -15.96 -7.61 -6.86
C ALA A 346 -14.61 -8.34 -6.75
N THR A 347 -14.02 -8.74 -7.88
CA THR A 347 -12.71 -9.41 -7.92
C THR A 347 -11.61 -8.51 -7.37
N ILE A 348 -11.55 -7.23 -7.79
CA ILE A 348 -10.57 -6.26 -7.28
C ILE A 348 -10.82 -5.95 -5.80
N GLY A 349 -12.10 -5.86 -5.38
CA GLY A 349 -12.46 -5.66 -3.98
C GLY A 349 -11.94 -6.78 -3.08
N VAL A 350 -12.18 -8.04 -3.46
CA VAL A 350 -11.71 -9.22 -2.72
C VAL A 350 -10.18 -9.32 -2.75
N TYR A 351 -9.56 -9.08 -3.90
CA TYR A 351 -8.10 -9.03 -4.08
C TYR A 351 -7.46 -8.02 -3.11
N SER A 352 -7.99 -6.81 -3.06
CA SER A 352 -7.49 -5.77 -2.16
C SER A 352 -7.78 -6.09 -0.70
N CYS A 353 -8.98 -6.58 -0.38
CA CYS A 353 -9.37 -6.96 0.97
C CYS A 353 -8.41 -8.03 1.57
N ILE A 354 -8.18 -9.11 0.82
CA ILE A 354 -7.31 -10.20 1.27
C ILE A 354 -5.85 -9.75 1.32
N GLY A 355 -5.37 -8.97 0.35
CA GLY A 355 -4.02 -8.43 0.35
C GLY A 355 -3.73 -7.52 1.55
N PHE A 356 -4.59 -6.54 1.82
CA PHE A 356 -4.43 -5.66 2.98
C PHE A 356 -4.66 -6.39 4.31
N GLY A 357 -5.55 -7.40 4.34
CA GLY A 357 -5.70 -8.30 5.48
C GLY A 357 -4.41 -9.05 5.80
N ALA A 358 -3.72 -9.59 4.79
CA ALA A 358 -2.41 -10.20 4.93
C ALA A 358 -1.37 -9.18 5.41
N GLY A 359 -1.46 -7.93 4.92
CA GLY A 359 -0.63 -6.82 5.38
C GLY A 359 -0.81 -6.52 6.86
N PHE A 360 -2.04 -6.47 7.34
CA PHE A 360 -2.35 -6.28 8.75
C PHE A 360 -1.81 -7.43 9.61
N LEU A 361 -2.25 -8.65 9.31
CA LEU A 361 -1.88 -9.83 10.09
C LEU A 361 -0.37 -10.07 10.12
N GLY A 362 0.28 -9.92 8.98
CA GLY A 362 1.72 -10.10 8.89
C GLY A 362 2.49 -9.05 9.67
N THR A 363 2.02 -7.77 9.69
CA THR A 363 2.66 -6.72 10.48
C THR A 363 2.57 -7.01 11.99
N VAL A 364 1.42 -7.49 12.45
CA VAL A 364 1.22 -7.92 13.84
C VAL A 364 2.08 -9.15 14.15
N LEU A 365 2.05 -10.17 13.28
CA LEU A 365 2.81 -11.40 13.49
C LEU A 365 4.32 -11.15 13.51
N PHE A 366 4.83 -10.22 12.72
CA PHE A 366 6.22 -9.79 12.77
C PHE A 366 6.58 -9.28 14.17
N GLY A 367 5.74 -8.41 14.77
CA GLY A 367 5.91 -7.92 16.14
C GLY A 367 5.80 -9.01 17.20
N VAL A 368 4.83 -9.94 17.05
CA VAL A 368 4.68 -11.10 17.93
C VAL A 368 5.94 -11.96 17.89
N THR A 369 6.49 -12.21 16.69
CA THR A 369 7.72 -13.00 16.54
C THR A 369 8.90 -12.30 17.23
N LEU A 370 9.01 -10.97 17.10
CA LEU A 370 10.04 -10.23 17.84
C LEU A 370 9.89 -10.42 19.36
N ASP A 371 8.69 -10.30 19.91
CA ASP A 371 8.46 -10.46 21.36
C ASP A 371 8.76 -11.89 21.84
N LEU A 372 8.37 -12.92 21.07
CA LEU A 372 8.59 -14.31 21.44
C LEU A 372 10.07 -14.72 21.47
N PHE A 373 10.92 -14.07 20.68
CA PHE A 373 12.33 -14.42 20.54
C PHE A 373 13.30 -13.41 21.15
N GLY A 374 12.84 -12.62 22.14
CA GLY A 374 13.69 -11.78 22.98
C GLY A 374 13.74 -10.30 22.60
N GLY A 375 12.82 -9.83 21.74
CA GLY A 375 12.66 -8.44 21.40
C GLY A 375 13.64 -7.90 20.37
N THR A 376 13.57 -6.60 20.13
CA THR A 376 14.38 -5.91 19.10
C THR A 376 15.87 -5.91 19.38
N SER A 377 16.33 -6.22 20.60
CA SER A 377 17.74 -6.30 20.96
C SER A 377 18.43 -7.60 20.51
N GLN A 378 17.66 -8.62 20.12
CA GLN A 378 18.18 -9.94 19.77
C GLN A 378 18.25 -10.13 18.25
N PRO A 379 19.43 -10.40 17.65
CA PRO A 379 19.57 -10.66 16.22
C PRO A 379 18.71 -11.83 15.73
N ALA A 380 18.58 -12.90 16.58
CA ALA A 380 17.77 -14.06 16.26
C ALA A 380 16.28 -13.72 16.08
N ALA A 381 15.74 -12.78 16.87
CA ALA A 381 14.37 -12.33 16.75
C ALA A 381 14.11 -11.69 15.37
N TRP A 382 15.03 -10.87 14.90
CA TRP A 382 14.94 -10.26 13.56
C TRP A 382 15.01 -11.30 12.45
N THR A 383 15.94 -12.28 12.57
CA THR A 383 16.07 -13.37 11.60
C THR A 383 14.77 -14.16 11.47
N LEU A 384 14.14 -14.50 12.58
CA LEU A 384 12.87 -15.25 12.57
C LEU A 384 11.71 -14.41 12.07
N SER A 385 11.67 -13.12 12.43
CA SER A 385 10.62 -12.21 11.95
C SER A 385 10.70 -12.00 10.43
N PHE A 386 11.88 -11.76 9.87
CA PHE A 386 12.07 -11.73 8.41
C PHE A 386 11.81 -13.10 7.78
N GLY A 387 12.12 -14.20 8.48
CA GLY A 387 11.79 -15.56 8.08
C GLY A 387 10.30 -15.77 7.80
N THR A 388 9.40 -15.14 8.59
CA THR A 388 7.94 -15.19 8.32
C THR A 388 7.59 -14.55 6.98
N CYS A 389 8.26 -13.46 6.59
CA CYS A 389 8.11 -12.82 5.28
C CYS A 389 8.60 -13.76 4.17
N GLY A 390 9.74 -14.44 4.39
CA GLY A 390 10.27 -15.43 3.45
C GLY A 390 9.32 -16.61 3.25
N LEU A 391 8.75 -17.17 4.34
CA LEU A 391 7.76 -18.25 4.26
C LEU A 391 6.51 -17.86 3.47
N ALA A 392 6.01 -16.63 3.66
CA ALA A 392 4.90 -16.12 2.86
C ALA A 392 5.25 -16.09 1.37
N CYS A 393 6.46 -15.65 1.01
CA CYS A 393 6.94 -15.67 -0.37
C CYS A 393 7.08 -17.08 -0.94
N VAL A 394 7.53 -18.07 -0.14
CA VAL A 394 7.55 -19.49 -0.54
C VAL A 394 6.12 -19.97 -0.85
N ALA A 395 5.15 -19.65 0.01
CA ALA A 395 3.75 -19.99 -0.23
C ALA A 395 3.21 -19.30 -1.51
N GLY A 396 3.58 -18.05 -1.75
CA GLY A 396 3.27 -17.33 -3.00
C GLY A 396 3.86 -18.02 -4.23
N ALA A 397 5.13 -18.43 -4.17
CA ALA A 397 5.77 -19.20 -5.24
C ALA A 397 5.03 -20.52 -5.50
N ALA A 398 4.72 -21.28 -4.45
CA ALA A 398 3.94 -22.52 -4.57
C ALA A 398 2.56 -22.29 -5.20
N ALA A 399 1.87 -21.22 -4.82
CA ALA A 399 0.58 -20.87 -5.40
C ALA A 399 0.67 -20.64 -6.93
N THR A 400 1.76 -20.05 -7.43
CA THR A 400 1.93 -19.78 -8.87
C THR A 400 1.95 -21.05 -9.74
N PHE A 401 2.31 -22.22 -9.16
CA PHE A 401 2.25 -23.49 -9.90
C PHE A 401 0.82 -23.87 -10.32
N PHE A 402 -0.18 -23.38 -9.58
CA PHE A 402 -1.59 -23.61 -9.90
C PHE A 402 -2.17 -22.60 -10.89
N LEU A 403 -1.40 -21.56 -11.28
CA LEU A 403 -1.80 -20.57 -12.27
C LEU A 403 -1.77 -21.17 -13.68
N SER A 404 -2.77 -20.87 -14.48
CA SER A 404 -2.81 -21.26 -15.89
C SER A 404 -1.64 -20.61 -16.65
N ARG A 405 -1.07 -21.35 -17.65
CA ARG A 405 0.05 -20.82 -18.44
C ARG A 405 -0.35 -19.64 -19.33
N ASP A 406 -1.62 -19.61 -19.75
CA ASP A 406 -2.12 -18.70 -20.78
C ASP A 406 -3.01 -17.58 -20.22
N VAL A 407 -2.65 -17.03 -19.04
CA VAL A 407 -3.42 -15.96 -18.39
C VAL A 407 -3.63 -14.74 -19.30
N TRP A 408 -2.66 -14.42 -20.17
CA TRP A 408 -2.69 -13.28 -21.08
C TRP A 408 -3.35 -13.58 -22.44
N GLN A 409 -3.63 -14.86 -22.76
CA GLN A 409 -4.15 -15.28 -24.06
C GLN A 409 -5.65 -15.55 -24.05
N ARG A 410 -6.32 -15.34 -22.92
CA ARG A 410 -7.78 -15.49 -22.83
C ARG A 410 -8.47 -14.25 -23.41
N PRO A 411 -9.40 -14.41 -24.39
CA PRO A 411 -10.10 -13.32 -25.04
C PRO A 411 -11.02 -12.55 -24.08
#